data_0777c4e888011f6bc2e87019fb23e392
#
_entry.id   0777c4e888011f6bc2e87019fb23e392
#
_cell.length_a   1.000
_cell.length_b   1.000
_cell.length_c   1.000
_cell.angle_alpha   90.00
_cell.angle_beta   90.00
_cell.angle_gamma   90.00
#
_symmetry.space_group_name_H-M   'P 1'
#
loop_
_entity.id
_entity.type
_entity.pdbx_description
1 polymer ?
#
loop_
_entity_poly.entity_id
_entity_poly.type
_entity_poly.pdbx_seq_one_letter_code
_entity_poly.pdbx_strand_id
1 'polypeptide(L)' 'MKEINFQKIQKNLRNKFSKLGVKMLGPETIYFSKDTKIGKNVTIEPYVVFGAKVKIGNNVII' A
#
# COMPACT_ATOMS: atom_id res chain seq x y z
N MET A 1 -14.83 3.42 16.17
CA MET A 1 -14.90 2.12 15.77
C MET A 1 -14.42 1.91 14.39
N LYS A 2 -14.89 2.62 13.46
CA LYS A 2 -14.41 2.52 12.10
C LYS A 2 -12.94 2.80 12.01
N GLU A 3 -12.44 3.73 12.79
CA GLU A 3 -11.05 4.08 12.79
C GLU A 3 -10.14 2.91 13.15
N ILE A 4 -10.55 2.12 14.16
CA ILE A 4 -9.78 0.98 14.58
C ILE A 4 -9.71 -0.05 13.46
N ASN A 5 -10.84 -0.30 12.80
CA ASN A 5 -10.88 -1.23 11.69
C ASN A 5 -10.04 -0.73 10.52
N PHE A 6 -10.09 0.56 10.26
CA PHE A 6 -9.31 1.15 9.18
C PHE A 6 -7.81 0.94 9.40
N GLN A 7 -7.32 1.23 10.60
CA GLN A 7 -5.90 1.07 10.89
C GLN A 7 -5.47 -0.38 10.80
N LYS A 8 -6.31 -1.29 11.26
CA LYS A 8 -6.00 -2.71 11.19
C LYS A 8 -5.93 -3.18 9.73
N ILE A 9 -6.84 -2.72 8.91
CA ILE A 9 -6.86 -3.07 7.50
C ILE A 9 -5.60 -2.55 6.82
N GLN A 10 -5.20 -1.32 7.12
CA GLN A 10 -4.00 -0.74 6.54
C GLN A 10 -2.76 -1.52 6.95
N LYS A 11 -2.67 -1.92 8.21
CA LYS A 11 -1.55 -2.71 8.69
C LYS A 11 -1.45 -4.03 7.92
N ASN A 12 -2.59 -4.68 7.73
CA ASN A 12 -2.61 -5.95 6.99
C ASN A 12 -2.20 -5.77 5.54
N LEU A 13 -2.68 -4.71 4.91
CA LEU A 13 -2.33 -4.43 3.52
C LEU A 13 -0.84 -4.10 3.37
N ARG A 14 -0.30 -3.32 4.29
CA ARG A 14 1.13 -2.99 4.28
C ARG A 14 1.98 -4.25 4.42
N ASN A 15 1.60 -5.14 5.33
CA ASN A 15 2.32 -6.40 5.51
C ASN A 15 2.24 -7.25 4.25
N LYS A 16 1.06 -7.32 3.65
CA LYS A 16 0.87 -8.11 2.44
C LYS A 16 1.78 -7.62 1.31
N PHE A 17 1.79 -6.32 1.06
CA PHE A 17 2.60 -5.78 -0.03
C PHE A 17 4.08 -5.84 0.28
N SER A 18 4.46 -5.68 1.53
CA SER A 18 5.86 -5.81 1.93
C SER A 18 6.37 -7.21 1.63
N LYS A 19 5.56 -8.22 1.90
CA LYS A 19 5.95 -9.60 1.61
C LYS A 19 6.06 -9.87 0.11
N LEU A 20 5.35 -9.11 -0.69
CA LEU A 20 5.42 -9.23 -2.15
C LEU A 20 6.60 -8.46 -2.75
N GLY A 21 7.38 -7.80 -1.92
CA GLY A 21 8.55 -7.09 -2.39
C GLY A 21 8.33 -5.61 -2.66
N VAL A 22 7.23 -5.07 -2.19
CA VAL A 22 6.98 -3.62 -2.30
C VAL A 22 7.78 -2.91 -1.22
N LYS A 23 8.57 -1.93 -1.61
CA LYS A 23 9.36 -1.14 -0.69
C LYS A 23 8.62 0.14 -0.37
N MET A 24 8.33 0.36 0.90
CA MET A 24 7.64 1.55 1.37
C MET A 24 8.57 2.40 2.18
N LEU A 25 8.79 3.65 1.75
CA LEU A 25 9.73 4.53 2.42
C LEU A 25 9.15 5.22 3.63
N GLY A 26 7.85 5.15 3.80
CA GLY A 26 7.18 5.67 5.00
C GLY A 26 5.87 4.96 5.17
N PRO A 27 5.90 3.67 5.59
CA PRO A 27 4.67 2.86 5.57
C PRO A 27 3.52 3.49 6.34
N GLU A 28 3.82 4.22 7.41
CA GLU A 28 2.77 4.83 8.22
C GLU A 28 2.08 5.99 7.52
N THR A 29 2.65 6.48 6.44
CA THR A 29 2.09 7.59 5.67
C THR A 29 1.46 7.12 4.36
N ILE A 30 1.44 5.83 4.14
CA ILE A 30 0.93 5.25 2.89
C ILE A 30 -0.35 4.50 3.20
N TYR A 31 -1.41 4.81 2.45
CA TYR A 31 -2.71 4.21 2.67
C TYR A 31 -3.21 3.54 1.40
N PHE A 32 -3.70 2.31 1.55
CA PHE A 32 -4.18 1.50 0.43
C PHE A 32 -5.69 1.35 0.49
N SER A 33 -6.31 1.17 -0.66
CA SER A 33 -7.69 0.71 -0.69
C SER A 33 -7.69 -0.82 -0.72
N LYS A 34 -8.84 -1.41 -0.45
CA LYS A 34 -8.94 -2.86 -0.41
C LYS A 34 -8.68 -3.50 -1.76
N ASP A 35 -8.95 -2.78 -2.83
CA ASP A 35 -8.80 -3.30 -4.18
C ASP A 35 -7.53 -2.79 -4.86
N THR A 36 -6.59 -2.24 -4.10
CA THR A 36 -5.29 -1.85 -4.65
C THR A 36 -4.52 -3.10 -5.08
N LYS A 37 -3.97 -3.06 -6.27
CA LYS A 37 -3.12 -4.14 -6.77
C LYS A 37 -1.78 -3.59 -7.14
N ILE A 38 -0.72 -4.25 -6.68
CA ILE A 38 0.65 -3.77 -6.87
C ILE A 38 1.51 -4.93 -7.33
N GLY A 39 2.29 -4.69 -8.36
CA GLY A 39 3.20 -5.69 -8.90
C GLY A 39 4.48 -5.82 -8.08
N LYS A 40 5.51 -6.38 -8.71
CA LYS A 40 6.78 -6.65 -8.05
C LYS A 40 7.73 -5.48 -8.22
N ASN A 41 8.66 -5.36 -7.28
CA ASN A 41 9.75 -4.40 -7.38
C ASN A 41 9.23 -2.96 -7.49
N VAL A 42 8.25 -2.64 -6.65
CA VAL A 42 7.64 -1.32 -6.61
C VAL A 42 8.16 -0.59 -5.39
N THR A 43 8.50 0.68 -5.55
CA THR A 43 8.91 1.55 -4.45
C THR A 43 7.87 2.65 -4.30
N ILE A 44 7.41 2.85 -3.08
CA ILE A 44 6.40 3.87 -2.78
C ILE A 44 6.99 4.88 -1.81
N GLU A 45 6.96 6.15 -2.21
CA GLU A 45 7.47 7.23 -1.38
C GLU A 45 6.45 7.60 -0.31
N PRO A 46 6.85 8.41 0.68
CA PRO A 46 5.93 8.79 1.76
C PRO A 46 4.73 9.59 1.26
N TYR A 47 3.67 9.52 2.05
CA TYR A 47 2.46 10.33 1.85
C TYR A 47 1.73 10.02 0.55
N VAL A 48 1.63 8.74 0.23
CA VAL A 48 0.88 8.28 -0.94
C VAL A 48 -0.43 7.66 -0.49
N VAL A 49 -1.51 8.05 -1.13
CA VAL A 49 -2.83 7.48 -0.85
C VAL A 49 -3.37 6.89 -2.16
N PHE A 50 -3.69 5.61 -2.10
CA PHE A 50 -4.25 4.92 -3.27
C PHE A 50 -5.77 5.00 -3.24
N GLY A 51 -6.35 5.48 -4.31
CA GLY A 51 -7.79 5.47 -4.47
C GLY A 51 -8.29 4.07 -4.82
N ALA A 52 -9.58 3.98 -5.07
CA ALA A 52 -10.20 2.70 -5.41
C ALA A 52 -9.74 2.24 -6.79
N LYS A 53 -9.58 0.94 -6.94
CA LYS A 53 -9.32 0.28 -8.21
C LYS A 53 -8.02 0.73 -8.87
N VAL A 54 -7.02 1.08 -8.09
CA VAL A 54 -5.72 1.45 -8.61
C VAL A 54 -4.90 0.18 -8.81
N LYS A 55 -4.21 0.11 -9.95
CA LYS A 55 -3.39 -1.03 -10.30
C LYS A 55 -2.01 -0.52 -10.70
N ILE A 56 -1.00 -1.00 -10.02
CA ILE A 56 0.38 -0.60 -10.27
C ILE A 56 1.12 -1.78 -10.87
N GLY A 57 1.82 -1.54 -11.96
CA GLY A 57 2.61 -2.59 -12.61
C GLY A 57 3.90 -2.88 -11.89
N ASN A 58 4.79 -3.62 -12.56
CA ASN A 58 6.08 -3.99 -11.98
C ASN A 58 7.09 -2.88 -12.21
N ASN A 59 8.09 -2.80 -11.31
CA ASN A 59 9.25 -1.90 -11.46
C ASN A 59 8.85 -0.44 -11.52
N VAL A 60 7.91 -0.05 -10.67
CA VAL A 60 7.37 1.31 -10.65
C VAL A 60 7.83 2.01 -9.38
N ILE A 61 8.15 3.30 -9.50
CA ILE A 61 8.43 4.17 -8.36
C ILE A 61 7.33 5.21 -8.30
N ILE A 62 6.70 5.31 -7.16
CA ILE A 62 5.59 6.26 -6.98
C ILE A 62 5.97 7.37 -6.03
#